data_0fbbe8584518e092b895b506d81369a1
#
_entry.id   0fbbe8584518e092b895b506d81369a1
#
_cell.length_a   1.000
_cell.length_b   1.000
_cell.length_c   1.000
_cell.angle_alpha   90.00
_cell.angle_beta   90.00
_cell.angle_gamma   90.00
#
_symmetry.space_group_name_H-M   'P 1'
#
loop_
_entity.id
_entity.type
_entity.pdbx_description
1 polymer ?
#
loop_
_entity_poly.entity_id
_entity_poly.type
_entity_poly.pdbx_seq_one_letter_code
_entity_poly.pdbx_strand_id
1 'polypeptide(L)'
;MTTHIDKPSGHPAKLLLGLTGGLLGLLVLNLALFDDLRLDSSAGVLETFSKPQHLSSLVAVLIAGFLVAFKHRSAARVAGVVAWIEITAFAFFHLIPVEIGPLKPYWGDGMGDPLQWFGLLSILAVSAAIVRVARRSPTGAVTPAAASLL
;
A
#
# COMPACT_ATOMS: atom_id res chain seq x y z
N MET A 1 13.18 42.95 10.78
CA MET A 1 12.94 41.62 11.32
C MET A 1 12.13 40.80 10.29
N THR A 2 12.82 40.14 9.37
CA THR A 2 12.21 39.43 8.24
C THR A 2 11.91 38.00 8.71
N THR A 3 10.64 37.68 8.95
CA THR A 3 10.19 36.32 9.23
C THR A 3 10.36 35.49 7.97
N HIS A 4 11.36 34.63 7.98
CA HIS A 4 11.52 33.55 6.98
C HIS A 4 10.34 32.58 7.14
N ILE A 5 9.36 32.68 6.25
CA ILE A 5 8.30 31.71 6.14
C ILE A 5 8.93 30.48 5.44
N ASP A 6 9.32 29.48 6.22
CA ASP A 6 9.76 28.20 5.70
C ASP A 6 8.65 27.59 4.83
N LYS A 7 8.90 27.59 3.53
CA LYS A 7 8.03 26.91 2.56
C LYS A 7 7.96 25.43 2.94
N PRO A 8 6.77 24.84 3.19
CA PRO A 8 6.68 23.45 3.55
C PRO A 8 7.33 22.61 2.45
N SER A 9 8.37 21.88 2.84
CA SER A 9 9.15 21.06 1.94
C SER A 9 8.25 20.01 1.27
N GLY A 10 8.17 20.02 -0.07
CA GLY A 10 7.37 19.05 -0.85
C GLY A 10 7.90 17.60 -0.78
N HIS A 11 8.85 17.33 0.13
CA HIS A 11 9.47 16.02 0.35
C HIS A 11 8.50 14.89 0.76
N PRO A 12 7.58 15.09 1.74
CA PRO A 12 6.74 13.98 2.18
C PRO A 12 5.76 13.49 1.12
N ALA A 13 5.24 14.37 0.26
CA ALA A 13 4.32 13.97 -0.81
C ALA A 13 5.02 13.16 -1.91
N LYS A 14 6.24 13.54 -2.30
CA LYS A 14 7.04 12.78 -3.27
C LYS A 14 7.44 11.42 -2.71
N LEU A 15 7.82 11.35 -1.45
CA LEU A 15 8.14 10.11 -0.78
C LEU A 15 6.92 9.19 -0.70
N LEU A 16 5.77 9.73 -0.32
CA LEU A 16 4.52 8.96 -0.25
C LEU A 16 4.12 8.43 -1.64
N LEU A 17 4.30 9.22 -2.69
CA LEU A 17 4.04 8.78 -4.07
C LEU A 17 5.00 7.65 -4.49
N GLY A 18 6.28 7.78 -4.19
CA GLY A 18 7.26 6.73 -4.47
C GLY A 18 6.96 5.44 -3.73
N LEU A 19 6.58 5.52 -2.45
CA LEU A 19 6.22 4.37 -1.64
C LEU A 19 4.92 3.69 -2.11
N THR A 20 3.89 4.45 -2.47
CA THR A 20 2.64 3.85 -3.00
C THR A 20 2.84 3.22 -4.37
N GLY A 21 3.65 3.82 -5.25
CA GLY A 21 4.05 3.23 -6.52
C GLY A 21 4.90 1.97 -6.34
N GLY A 22 5.83 2.00 -5.38
CA GLY A 22 6.65 0.83 -5.00
C GLY A 22 5.81 -0.32 -4.45
N LEU A 23 4.83 -0.02 -3.59
CA LEU A 23 3.89 -1.03 -3.08
C LEU A 23 3.07 -1.65 -4.21
N LEU A 24 2.55 -0.85 -5.13
CA LEU A 24 1.83 -1.37 -6.30
C LEU A 24 2.71 -2.30 -7.14
N GLY A 25 3.95 -1.89 -7.41
CA GLY A 25 4.91 -2.72 -8.13
C GLY A 25 5.22 -4.05 -7.43
N LEU A 26 5.38 -4.03 -6.09
CA LEU A 26 5.59 -5.23 -5.29
C LEU A 26 4.37 -6.16 -5.30
N LEU A 27 3.16 -5.62 -5.24
CA LEU A 27 1.93 -6.42 -5.32
C LEU A 27 1.80 -7.10 -6.69
N VAL A 28 2.04 -6.36 -7.78
CA VAL A 28 2.02 -6.93 -9.13
C VAL A 28 3.10 -7.99 -9.30
N LEU A 29 4.31 -7.74 -8.80
CA LEU A 29 5.41 -8.70 -8.84
C LEU A 29 5.10 -9.94 -8.02
N ASN A 30 4.51 -9.79 -6.83
CA ASN A 30 4.10 -10.91 -5.99
C ASN A 30 3.08 -11.80 -6.71
N LEU A 31 2.05 -11.20 -7.32
CA LEU A 31 1.09 -11.93 -8.14
C LEU A 31 1.75 -12.65 -9.32
N ALA A 32 2.69 -11.99 -10.00
CA ALA A 32 3.37 -12.57 -11.15
C ALA A 32 4.27 -13.77 -10.79
N LEU A 33 4.87 -13.77 -9.59
CA LEU A 33 5.84 -14.77 -9.20
C LEU A 33 5.23 -15.94 -8.41
N PHE A 34 4.16 -15.70 -7.64
CA PHE A 34 3.71 -16.66 -6.62
C PHE A 34 2.25 -17.09 -6.70
N ASP A 35 1.41 -16.34 -7.40
CA ASP A 35 -0.02 -16.63 -7.50
C ASP A 35 -0.43 -17.26 -8.85
N ASP A 36 0.49 -18.01 -9.49
CA ASP A 36 0.23 -18.62 -10.79
C ASP A 36 -0.34 -17.62 -11.81
N LEU A 37 0.24 -16.42 -11.87
CA LEU A 37 -0.10 -15.48 -12.93
C LEU A 37 0.24 -16.14 -14.26
N ARG A 38 -0.74 -16.85 -14.81
CA ARG A 38 -0.62 -17.49 -16.12
C ARG A 38 -0.64 -16.41 -17.18
N LEU A 39 0.53 -15.89 -17.49
CA LEU A 39 0.72 -14.96 -18.61
C LEU A 39 0.70 -15.65 -19.97
N ASP A 40 0.57 -16.98 -19.97
CA ASP A 40 0.52 -17.82 -21.19
C ASP A 40 -0.80 -17.68 -21.95
N SER A 41 -1.85 -17.19 -21.31
CA SER A 41 -3.14 -16.98 -21.95
C SER A 41 -3.91 -15.80 -21.36
N SER A 42 -4.72 -15.14 -22.19
CA SER A 42 -5.60 -14.08 -21.73
C SER A 42 -6.61 -14.55 -20.68
N ALA A 43 -6.99 -15.83 -20.72
CA ALA A 43 -7.87 -16.43 -19.73
C ALA A 43 -7.19 -16.58 -18.37
N GLY A 44 -5.92 -16.97 -18.33
CA GLY A 44 -5.16 -17.08 -17.09
C GLY A 44 -4.92 -15.74 -16.41
N VAL A 45 -4.62 -14.70 -17.19
CA VAL A 45 -4.52 -13.31 -16.68
C VAL A 45 -5.85 -12.88 -16.07
N LEU A 46 -6.96 -13.08 -16.78
CA LEU A 46 -8.27 -12.71 -16.29
C LEU A 46 -8.65 -13.46 -15.01
N GLU A 47 -8.34 -14.74 -14.93
CA GLU A 47 -8.60 -15.57 -13.73
C GLU A 47 -7.85 -15.04 -12.51
N THR A 48 -6.56 -14.73 -12.65
CA THR A 48 -5.75 -14.19 -11.54
C THR A 48 -6.30 -12.85 -11.04
N PHE A 49 -6.63 -11.95 -11.95
CA PHE A 49 -7.16 -10.64 -11.57
C PHE A 49 -8.64 -10.66 -11.14
N SER A 50 -9.37 -11.74 -11.43
CA SER A 50 -10.77 -11.90 -10.99
C SER A 50 -10.90 -12.33 -9.53
N LYS A 51 -9.82 -12.79 -8.90
CA LYS A 51 -9.85 -13.13 -7.47
C LYS A 51 -10.07 -11.83 -6.65
N PRO A 52 -11.16 -11.74 -5.85
CA PRO A 52 -11.58 -10.49 -5.21
C PRO A 52 -10.50 -9.87 -4.32
N GLN A 53 -9.72 -10.70 -3.63
CA GLN A 53 -8.64 -10.24 -2.74
C GLN A 53 -7.53 -9.54 -3.51
N HIS A 54 -7.13 -10.03 -4.69
CA HIS A 54 -6.08 -9.43 -5.51
C HIS A 54 -6.55 -8.12 -6.14
N LEU A 55 -7.75 -8.14 -6.72
CA LEU A 55 -8.31 -6.97 -7.35
C LEU A 55 -8.54 -5.84 -6.35
N SER A 56 -9.10 -6.15 -5.17
CA SER A 56 -9.37 -5.14 -4.14
C SER A 56 -8.08 -4.47 -3.64
N SER A 57 -7.02 -5.24 -3.42
CA SER A 57 -5.72 -4.75 -2.99
C SER A 57 -5.11 -3.81 -4.04
N LEU A 58 -5.04 -4.26 -5.30
CA LEU A 58 -4.50 -3.44 -6.40
C LEU A 58 -5.30 -2.15 -6.60
N VAL A 59 -6.63 -2.22 -6.60
CA VAL A 59 -7.50 -1.05 -6.77
C VAL A 59 -7.34 -0.08 -5.60
N ALA A 60 -7.27 -0.57 -4.37
CA ALA A 60 -7.09 0.28 -3.19
C ALA A 60 -5.75 1.04 -3.23
N VAL A 61 -4.65 0.35 -3.59
CA VAL A 61 -3.33 0.99 -3.72
C VAL A 61 -3.29 1.96 -4.89
N LEU A 62 -3.93 1.64 -6.02
CA LEU A 62 -4.07 2.55 -7.15
C LEU A 62 -4.81 3.83 -6.76
N ILE A 63 -5.96 3.71 -6.09
CA ILE A 63 -6.73 4.87 -5.61
C ILE A 63 -5.87 5.73 -4.68
N ALA A 64 -5.16 5.10 -3.72
CA ALA A 64 -4.26 5.81 -2.82
C ALA A 64 -3.17 6.56 -3.61
N GLY A 65 -2.54 5.91 -4.58
CA GLY A 65 -1.52 6.50 -5.45
C GLY A 65 -2.05 7.69 -6.26
N PHE A 66 -3.23 7.58 -6.85
CA PHE A 66 -3.89 8.68 -7.56
C PHE A 66 -4.15 9.87 -6.62
N LEU A 67 -4.72 9.64 -5.45
CA LEU A 67 -4.96 10.71 -4.49
C LEU A 67 -3.67 11.44 -4.09
N VAL A 68 -2.56 10.69 -3.95
CA VAL A 68 -1.25 11.28 -3.65
C VAL A 68 -0.71 12.07 -4.85
N ALA A 69 -0.81 11.53 -6.07
CA ALA A 69 -0.36 12.19 -7.29
C ALA A 69 -1.09 13.51 -7.53
N PHE A 70 -2.41 13.53 -7.32
CA PHE A 70 -3.25 14.71 -7.44
C PHE A 70 -3.28 15.61 -6.21
N LYS A 71 -2.43 15.32 -5.20
CA LYS A 71 -2.30 16.11 -3.96
C LYS A 71 -3.65 16.32 -3.24
N HIS A 72 -4.52 15.32 -3.29
CA HIS A 72 -5.81 15.40 -2.63
C HIS A 72 -5.65 15.51 -1.11
N ARG A 73 -6.50 16.32 -0.46
CA ARG A 73 -6.43 16.56 1.00
C ARG A 73 -6.47 15.32 1.88
N SER A 74 -7.12 14.26 1.43
CA SER A 74 -7.20 12.98 2.16
C SER A 74 -6.11 11.97 1.79
N ALA A 75 -5.21 12.30 0.84
CA ALA A 75 -4.23 11.38 0.27
C ALA A 75 -3.42 10.62 1.33
N ALA A 76 -2.83 11.32 2.27
CA ALA A 76 -2.03 10.70 3.33
C ALA A 76 -2.86 9.77 4.22
N ARG A 77 -4.09 10.18 4.56
CA ARG A 77 -4.99 9.34 5.37
C ARG A 77 -5.37 8.06 4.63
N VAL A 78 -5.79 8.18 3.37
CA VAL A 78 -6.19 7.02 2.55
C VAL A 78 -5.00 6.09 2.33
N ALA A 79 -3.84 6.62 1.96
CA ALA A 79 -2.63 5.80 1.79
C ALA A 79 -2.25 5.07 3.09
N GLY A 80 -2.35 5.73 4.24
CA GLY A 80 -2.09 5.12 5.54
C GLY A 80 -3.07 4.01 5.89
N VAL A 81 -4.37 4.20 5.62
CA VAL A 81 -5.40 3.17 5.86
C VAL A 81 -5.19 1.98 4.92
N VAL A 82 -4.98 2.21 3.62
CA VAL A 82 -4.70 1.15 2.66
C VAL A 82 -3.46 0.35 3.07
N ALA A 83 -2.36 1.02 3.43
CA ALA A 83 -1.16 0.34 3.88
C ALA A 83 -1.38 -0.50 5.16
N TRP A 84 -2.22 -0.05 6.10
CA TRP A 84 -2.61 -0.85 7.26
C TRP A 84 -3.41 -2.10 6.87
N ILE A 85 -4.32 -1.97 5.91
CA ILE A 85 -5.09 -3.11 5.39
C ILE A 85 -4.13 -4.12 4.77
N GLU A 86 -3.15 -3.67 3.95
CA GLU A 86 -2.15 -4.56 3.34
C GLU A 86 -1.30 -5.27 4.40
N ILE A 87 -0.80 -4.56 5.42
CA ILE A 87 -0.05 -5.18 6.53
C ILE A 87 -0.90 -6.27 7.18
N THR A 88 -2.15 -5.96 7.52
CA THR A 88 -3.02 -6.89 8.23
C THR A 88 -3.36 -8.09 7.35
N ALA A 89 -3.70 -7.87 6.09
CA ALA A 89 -4.04 -8.93 5.16
C ALA A 89 -2.85 -9.87 4.91
N PHE A 90 -1.68 -9.31 4.55
CA PHE A 90 -0.49 -10.12 4.28
C PHE A 90 0.00 -10.85 5.52
N ALA A 91 -0.01 -10.21 6.69
CA ALA A 91 0.34 -10.88 7.95
C ALA A 91 -0.65 -11.99 8.29
N PHE A 92 -1.96 -11.73 8.16
CA PHE A 92 -2.99 -12.70 8.47
C PHE A 92 -2.93 -13.92 7.54
N PHE A 93 -2.81 -13.69 6.23
CA PHE A 93 -2.88 -14.78 5.26
C PHE A 93 -1.57 -15.57 5.11
N HIS A 94 -0.43 -14.97 5.42
CA HIS A 94 0.88 -15.57 5.15
C HIS A 94 1.73 -15.84 6.40
N LEU A 95 1.47 -15.17 7.53
CA LEU A 95 2.26 -15.35 8.76
C LEU A 95 1.52 -16.15 9.84
N ILE A 96 0.18 -16.13 9.86
CA ILE A 96 -0.57 -16.89 10.86
C ILE A 96 -0.70 -18.34 10.38
N PRO A 97 -0.20 -19.31 11.16
CA PRO A 97 -0.23 -20.73 10.80
C PRO A 97 -1.62 -21.33 11.04
N VAL A 98 -2.64 -20.72 10.45
CA VAL A 98 -4.02 -21.22 10.56
C VAL A 98 -4.45 -21.67 9.16
N GLU A 99 -4.74 -22.95 9.03
CA GLU A 99 -5.39 -23.48 7.83
C GLU A 99 -6.84 -22.96 7.78
N ILE A 100 -7.03 -21.75 7.31
CA ILE A 100 -8.36 -21.19 7.05
C ILE A 100 -8.68 -21.41 5.57
N GLY A 101 -9.28 -22.56 5.25
CA GLY A 101 -9.70 -22.88 3.89
C GLY A 101 -8.51 -23.06 2.91
N PRO A 102 -8.58 -22.50 1.69
CA PRO A 102 -7.56 -22.68 0.67
C PRO A 102 -6.27 -21.85 0.93
N LEU A 103 -6.20 -21.11 2.03
CA LEU A 103 -5.07 -20.25 2.35
C LEU A 103 -3.96 -21.10 2.96
N LYS A 104 -2.87 -21.27 2.23
CA LYS A 104 -1.66 -21.92 2.73
C LYS A 104 -0.70 -20.87 3.25
N PRO A 105 -0.35 -20.89 4.56
CA PRO A 105 0.73 -20.04 5.05
C PRO A 105 2.05 -20.43 4.37
N TYR A 106 2.95 -19.49 4.17
CA TYR A 106 4.24 -19.72 3.49
C TYR A 106 5.14 -20.74 4.19
N TRP A 107 4.83 -21.15 5.39
CA TRP A 107 5.57 -22.12 6.20
C TRP A 107 4.85 -23.45 6.45
N GLY A 108 3.77 -23.74 5.70
CA GLY A 108 2.98 -24.96 5.90
C GLY A 108 3.69 -26.28 5.56
N ASP A 109 4.49 -26.32 4.50
CA ASP A 109 5.15 -27.52 3.98
C ASP A 109 6.69 -27.45 3.96
N GLY A 110 7.29 -26.89 5.01
CA GLY A 110 8.69 -26.56 5.05
C GLY A 110 8.94 -25.13 4.56
N MET A 111 9.91 -24.45 5.13
CA MET A 111 10.18 -23.04 4.87
C MET A 111 9.98 -22.69 3.39
N GLY A 112 8.97 -21.89 3.10
CA GLY A 112 8.65 -21.46 1.74
C GLY A 112 9.85 -20.85 1.02
N ASP A 113 9.76 -20.75 -0.29
CA ASP A 113 10.81 -20.18 -1.13
C ASP A 113 11.34 -18.86 -0.53
N PRO A 114 12.67 -18.69 -0.36
CA PRO A 114 13.28 -17.44 0.11
C PRO A 114 12.77 -16.20 -0.64
N LEU A 115 12.43 -16.35 -1.92
CA LEU A 115 11.89 -15.28 -2.74
C LEU A 115 10.48 -14.86 -2.30
N GLN A 116 9.64 -15.80 -1.85
CA GLN A 116 8.32 -15.51 -1.28
C GLN A 116 8.46 -14.71 0.02
N TRP A 117 9.39 -15.11 0.90
CA TRP A 117 9.68 -14.36 2.12
C TRP A 117 10.18 -12.95 1.83
N PHE A 118 11.05 -12.81 0.85
CA PHE A 118 11.54 -11.49 0.43
C PHE A 118 10.39 -10.61 -0.07
N GLY A 119 9.50 -11.15 -0.90
CA GLY A 119 8.31 -10.44 -1.40
C GLY A 119 7.40 -9.99 -0.24
N LEU A 120 7.05 -10.92 0.66
CA LEU A 120 6.22 -10.63 1.83
C LEU A 120 6.83 -9.54 2.72
N LEU A 121 8.10 -9.72 3.12
CA LEU A 121 8.77 -8.77 4.00
C LEU A 121 8.92 -7.39 3.35
N SER A 122 9.15 -7.34 2.03
CA SER A 122 9.21 -6.08 1.28
C SER A 122 7.85 -5.36 1.27
N ILE A 123 6.75 -6.08 1.04
CA ILE A 123 5.39 -5.51 1.09
C ILE A 123 5.10 -4.96 2.50
N LEU A 124 5.40 -5.73 3.54
CA LEU A 124 5.20 -5.30 4.93
C LEU A 124 6.04 -4.07 5.27
N ALA A 125 7.31 -4.05 4.86
CA ALA A 125 8.23 -2.94 5.13
C ALA A 125 7.79 -1.66 4.41
N VAL A 126 7.43 -1.74 3.12
CA VAL A 126 6.95 -0.58 2.35
C VAL A 126 5.64 -0.07 2.90
N SER A 127 4.70 -0.96 3.24
CA SER A 127 3.43 -0.58 3.86
C SER A 127 3.64 0.10 5.22
N ALA A 128 4.55 -0.40 6.07
CA ALA A 128 4.92 0.25 7.33
C ALA A 128 5.54 1.64 7.11
N ALA A 129 6.37 1.79 6.07
CA ALA A 129 6.94 3.09 5.70
C ALA A 129 5.85 4.08 5.26
N ILE A 130 4.85 3.63 4.47
CA ILE A 130 3.70 4.46 4.09
C ILE A 130 2.94 4.93 5.33
N VAL A 131 2.62 4.03 6.26
CA VAL A 131 1.94 4.38 7.52
C VAL A 131 2.73 5.43 8.30
N ARG A 132 4.05 5.24 8.41
CA ARG A 132 4.92 6.19 9.11
C ARG A 132 4.93 7.58 8.47
N VAL A 133 5.05 7.65 7.14
CA VAL A 133 5.02 8.90 6.38
C VAL A 133 3.65 9.56 6.47
N ALA A 134 2.57 8.79 6.29
CA ALA A 134 1.21 9.28 6.37
C ALA A 134 0.88 9.91 7.73
N ARG A 135 1.34 9.32 8.83
CA ARG A 135 1.15 9.87 10.18
C ARG A 135 1.91 11.19 10.42
N ARG A 136 3.00 11.42 9.71
CA ARG A 136 3.80 12.64 9.81
C ARG A 136 3.35 13.74 8.86
N SER A 137 2.53 13.40 7.88
CA SER A 137 1.97 14.38 6.95
C SER A 137 0.88 15.16 7.67
N PRO A 138 0.99 16.49 7.78
CA PRO A 138 -0.06 17.29 8.42
C PRO A 138 -1.36 17.07 7.63
N THR A 139 -2.31 16.43 8.26
CA THR A 139 -3.71 16.40 7.81
C THR A 139 -4.12 17.86 7.71
N GLY A 140 -4.41 18.37 6.50
CA GLY A 140 -4.63 19.76 6.23
C GLY A 140 -5.28 20.45 7.43
N ALA A 141 -4.48 21.23 8.14
CA ALA A 141 -5.01 22.16 9.12
C ALA A 141 -5.93 23.07 8.31
N VAL A 142 -7.22 22.85 8.40
CA VAL A 142 -8.21 23.87 8.07
C VAL A 142 -7.90 24.98 9.06
N THR A 143 -7.07 25.92 8.62
CA THR A 143 -6.90 27.17 9.34
C THR A 143 -8.31 27.76 9.41
N PRO A 144 -8.90 27.96 10.59
CA PRO A 144 -10.18 28.63 10.68
C PRO A 144 -9.96 30.12 10.43
N ALA A 145 -9.70 30.48 9.18
CA ALA A 145 -9.60 31.87 8.73
C ALA A 145 -10.99 32.50 8.49
N ALA A 146 -12.05 31.87 8.97
CA ALA A 146 -13.41 32.34 8.75
C ALA A 146 -14.17 32.75 10.05
N ALA A 147 -13.49 32.81 11.20
CA ALA A 147 -14.15 33.16 12.46
C ALA A 147 -13.92 34.63 12.88
N SER A 148 -13.38 35.49 12.02
CA SER A 148 -13.13 36.90 12.35
C SER A 148 -13.91 37.92 11.51
N LEU A 149 -15.02 37.51 10.89
CA LEU A 149 -15.93 38.39 10.16
C LEU A 149 -17.40 38.13 10.56
N LEU A 150 -17.70 38.21 11.84
CA LEU A 150 -19.05 38.50 12.36
C LEU A 150 -18.93 39.39 13.60
#